data_1c1403ba539e30cdcb73520b137a3e81
#
_entry.id   1c1403ba539e30cdcb73520b137a3e81
#
_cell.length_a   1.000
_cell.length_b   1.000
_cell.length_c   1.000
_cell.angle_alpha   90.00
_cell.angle_beta   90.00
_cell.angle_gamma   90.00
#
_symmetry.space_group_name_H-M   'P 1'
#
loop_
_entity.id
_entity.type
_entity.pdbx_description
1 polymer ?
#
loop_
_entity_poly.entity_id
_entity_poly.type
_entity_poly.pdbx_seq_one_letter_code
_entity_poly.pdbx_strand_id
1 'polypeptide(L)'
;MNIDRRRFIKTTALTGAGVAATRKLSANAKSVAIKAEEGIIIDPEPTFALSPHLYMQFMEPLGRTDGSVEAAWDFDKHVWREDVIEATRDLAPSMVRFGGLLSAYYRWREGVGARKDRVPMQNIHWGGYESNRVGTAEFVDFCTQVGAEPLMSINFESEGTPEFSTDGMGRDRRGTAQEAAEWVDYCNNPDNAERKSYGFDQPLRIPFWQIDNETSYADDRFDIDTAVRKTTEFSEKMHRADPSIKIIGWGGIQRWGEKKGTFWAKDMIERAGEHLDYVAFHHMFNPYRNDENNPLLGINYRQDPARTWEYLMNTCQFHEKKVVAMREQVEPYQLPMALTECHYTFSGRNRNEVMSTWATGVSYARIANMHERNGDLLKIATLADFCGTRWQVNALMIPIPRSYGKAFLMPVAKVMKLYRKYSGTNYCETTQTPTYLDVTASRTEDTIFVHVVNTQRASPVKTRLSVKGANVTSIKVHQMATDPEFEVIAREPDPLKIQTKEVPTDGTWTFSAASVSAVEIRIG
;
A
#
# COMPACT_ATOMS: atom_id res chain seq x y z
N MET A 1 -20.94 -23.90 -40.50
CA MET A 1 -20.22 -25.15 -40.22
C MET A 1 -20.37 -25.46 -38.72
N ASN A 2 -21.28 -26.37 -38.43
CA ASN A 2 -21.54 -26.82 -37.06
C ASN A 2 -20.46 -27.84 -36.66
N ILE A 3 -19.66 -27.55 -35.64
CA ILE A 3 -18.74 -28.51 -35.04
C ILE A 3 -19.35 -29.00 -33.75
N ASP A 4 -19.73 -30.27 -33.79
CA ASP A 4 -20.40 -31.03 -32.72
C ASP A 4 -19.49 -31.22 -31.49
N ARG A 5 -19.92 -30.69 -30.34
CA ARG A 5 -19.20 -30.68 -29.05
C ARG A 5 -19.37 -31.98 -28.22
N ARG A 6 -19.80 -33.09 -28.81
CA ARG A 6 -20.17 -34.32 -28.04
C ARG A 6 -19.26 -35.54 -28.25
N ARG A 7 -18.01 -35.38 -28.68
CA ARG A 7 -17.12 -36.53 -28.91
C ARG A 7 -15.76 -36.41 -28.25
N PHE A 8 -15.70 -36.10 -26.94
CA PHE A 8 -14.40 -36.19 -26.22
C PHE A 8 -14.51 -36.70 -24.79
N ILE A 9 -15.43 -37.62 -24.54
CA ILE A 9 -15.42 -38.42 -23.30
C ILE A 9 -15.78 -39.84 -23.67
N LYS A 10 -14.79 -40.66 -24.01
CA LYS A 10 -14.76 -42.13 -23.78
C LYS A 10 -13.42 -42.69 -24.26
N THR A 11 -12.86 -43.49 -23.37
CA THR A 11 -11.69 -44.34 -23.53
C THR A 11 -10.38 -43.77 -23.01
N THR A 12 -10.03 -44.05 -21.76
CA THR A 12 -9.03 -45.06 -21.43
C THR A 12 -9.06 -45.33 -19.91
N ALA A 13 -9.71 -46.41 -19.54
CA ALA A 13 -9.40 -47.12 -18.31
C ALA A 13 -8.37 -48.20 -18.71
N LEU A 14 -7.17 -48.13 -18.15
CA LEU A 14 -6.25 -49.26 -18.13
C LEU A 14 -5.32 -49.12 -16.91
N THR A 15 -5.60 -49.98 -15.97
CA THR A 15 -4.74 -50.64 -14.99
C THR A 15 -3.24 -50.46 -15.14
N GLY A 16 -2.60 -50.07 -14.06
CA GLY A 16 -1.15 -50.15 -13.91
C GLY A 16 -0.75 -50.01 -12.45
N ALA A 17 -0.48 -51.14 -11.81
CA ALA A 17 -0.06 -51.29 -10.43
C ALA A 17 1.19 -50.48 -10.08
N GLY A 18 1.21 -50.05 -8.81
CA GLY A 18 2.16 -49.20 -8.20
C GLY A 18 3.63 -49.59 -8.23
N VAL A 19 4.44 -48.58 -8.06
CA VAL A 19 5.66 -48.64 -7.25
C VAL A 19 5.76 -47.31 -6.54
N ALA A 20 5.50 -47.29 -5.26
CA ALA A 20 5.82 -46.18 -4.38
C ALA A 20 7.36 -46.12 -4.23
N ALA A 21 8.01 -45.35 -5.07
CA ALA A 21 9.40 -44.98 -4.86
C ALA A 21 9.44 -43.75 -3.95
N THR A 22 9.53 -43.98 -2.65
CA THR A 22 9.95 -42.96 -1.67
C THR A 22 11.39 -42.57 -1.99
N ARG A 23 11.57 -41.54 -2.81
CA ARG A 23 12.84 -40.82 -2.88
C ARG A 23 13.01 -40.05 -1.57
N LYS A 24 13.80 -40.61 -0.66
CA LYS A 24 14.47 -39.87 0.39
C LYS A 24 15.37 -38.84 -0.30
N LEU A 25 14.91 -37.61 -0.41
CA LEU A 25 15.78 -36.47 -0.64
C LEU A 25 16.63 -36.29 0.61
N SER A 26 17.86 -36.82 0.57
CA SER A 26 18.88 -36.48 1.54
C SER A 26 19.25 -35.02 1.32
N ALA A 27 18.68 -34.16 2.14
CA ALA A 27 19.09 -32.76 2.25
C ALA A 27 20.50 -32.74 2.89
N ASN A 28 21.53 -32.78 2.08
CA ASN A 28 22.84 -32.28 2.46
C ASN A 28 22.82 -30.75 2.40
N ALA A 29 22.06 -30.12 3.27
CA ALA A 29 22.26 -28.74 3.62
C ALA A 29 23.57 -28.66 4.43
N LYS A 30 24.67 -28.33 3.78
CA LYS A 30 25.84 -27.84 4.50
C LYS A 30 25.38 -26.59 5.23
N SER A 31 25.17 -26.71 6.53
CA SER A 31 25.02 -25.53 7.41
C SER A 31 26.31 -24.73 7.27
N VAL A 32 26.23 -23.60 6.58
CA VAL A 32 27.30 -22.59 6.65
C VAL A 32 27.27 -22.12 8.11
N ALA A 33 28.23 -22.56 8.89
CA ALA A 33 28.43 -22.07 10.24
C ALA A 33 28.82 -20.58 10.12
N ILE A 34 27.85 -19.69 10.25
CA ILE A 34 28.09 -18.26 10.34
C ILE A 34 28.89 -18.03 11.63
N LYS A 35 30.05 -17.37 11.50
CA LYS A 35 30.88 -17.00 12.64
C LYS A 35 30.01 -16.24 13.65
N ALA A 36 30.14 -16.60 14.94
CA ALA A 36 29.35 -16.10 16.05
C ALA A 36 29.53 -14.60 16.39
N GLU A 37 30.13 -13.81 15.50
CA GLU A 37 30.46 -12.40 15.71
C GLU A 37 29.49 -11.41 15.04
N GLU A 38 28.53 -11.86 14.22
CA GLU A 38 27.58 -10.96 13.56
C GLU A 38 26.22 -11.00 14.29
N GLY A 39 26.05 -10.12 15.27
CA GLY A 39 24.76 -9.91 15.95
C GLY A 39 23.94 -8.77 15.36
N ILE A 40 22.66 -8.69 15.73
CA ILE A 40 21.85 -7.47 15.59
C ILE A 40 22.08 -6.65 16.85
N ILE A 41 22.62 -5.45 16.69
CA ILE A 41 22.86 -4.50 17.79
C ILE A 41 21.98 -3.28 17.61
N ILE A 42 21.12 -3.01 18.55
CA ILE A 42 20.18 -1.89 18.55
C ILE A 42 20.69 -0.81 19.51
N ASP A 43 20.75 0.43 19.05
CA ASP A 43 20.89 1.59 19.92
C ASP A 43 19.51 1.97 20.42
N PRO A 44 19.24 1.94 21.74
CA PRO A 44 17.89 2.19 22.26
C PRO A 44 17.50 3.68 22.23
N GLU A 45 18.43 4.59 21.90
CA GLU A 45 18.13 6.02 21.88
C GLU A 45 17.26 6.36 20.65
N PRO A 46 16.08 6.98 20.86
CA PRO A 46 15.22 7.40 19.75
C PRO A 46 15.87 8.51 18.91
N THR A 47 15.80 8.39 17.58
CA THR A 47 16.33 9.39 16.66
C THR A 47 15.24 10.29 16.07
N PHE A 48 14.08 9.75 15.73
CA PHE A 48 12.92 10.50 15.22
C PHE A 48 11.60 9.76 15.49
N ALA A 49 10.48 10.49 15.46
CA ALA A 49 9.15 9.92 15.59
C ALA A 49 8.71 9.20 14.30
N LEU A 50 8.29 7.95 14.40
CA LEU A 50 7.65 7.21 13.34
C LEU A 50 6.16 7.60 13.23
N SER A 51 5.74 7.89 12.01
CA SER A 51 4.33 8.15 11.74
C SER A 51 3.53 6.84 11.73
N PRO A 52 2.34 6.79 12.34
CA PRO A 52 1.44 5.64 12.22
C PRO A 52 0.95 5.44 10.77
N HIS A 53 1.06 6.46 9.91
CA HIS A 53 0.56 6.44 8.53
C HIS A 53 1.52 5.84 7.50
N LEU A 54 2.62 5.22 7.94
CA LEU A 54 3.51 4.41 7.09
C LEU A 54 2.85 3.13 6.55
N TYR A 55 1.61 2.83 7.00
CA TYR A 55 0.83 1.66 6.62
C TYR A 55 -0.56 2.05 6.10
N MET A 56 -0.64 3.19 5.40
CA MET A 56 -1.84 3.67 4.73
C MET A 56 -2.30 2.70 3.64
N GLN A 57 -3.60 2.72 3.35
CA GLN A 57 -4.18 2.09 2.16
C GLN A 57 -4.76 3.15 1.24
N PHE A 58 -4.69 2.95 -0.09
CA PHE A 58 -5.42 3.83 -1.02
C PHE A 58 -6.54 3.06 -1.72
N MET A 59 -7.71 3.65 -1.70
CA MET A 59 -8.96 3.09 -2.24
C MET A 59 -9.33 3.90 -3.48
N GLU A 60 -9.05 3.36 -4.64
CA GLU A 60 -9.45 3.97 -5.91
C GLU A 60 -10.60 3.17 -6.53
N PRO A 61 -11.72 3.82 -6.92
CA PRO A 61 -12.68 3.20 -7.80
C PRO A 61 -12.09 2.96 -9.19
N LEU A 62 -11.93 1.68 -9.57
CA LEU A 62 -11.20 1.26 -10.77
C LEU A 62 -12.13 0.81 -11.91
N GLY A 63 -13.41 1.13 -11.83
CA GLY A 63 -14.40 0.82 -12.86
C GLY A 63 -14.41 -0.66 -13.26
N ARG A 64 -14.39 -0.91 -14.57
CA ARG A 64 -14.35 -2.27 -15.11
C ARG A 64 -12.95 -2.91 -15.08
N THR A 65 -11.90 -2.15 -14.79
CA THR A 65 -10.54 -2.68 -14.76
C THR A 65 -10.33 -3.58 -13.55
N ASP A 66 -10.77 -3.14 -12.39
CA ASP A 66 -10.89 -3.98 -11.18
C ASP A 66 -12.11 -3.53 -10.37
N GLY A 67 -12.87 -4.47 -9.84
CA GLY A 67 -14.12 -4.18 -9.15
C GLY A 67 -13.98 -3.55 -7.76
N SER A 68 -12.83 -3.07 -7.37
CA SER A 68 -12.44 -2.42 -6.10
C SER A 68 -13.59 -2.02 -5.15
N VAL A 69 -13.96 -0.74 -5.12
CA VAL A 69 -14.98 -0.18 -4.21
C VAL A 69 -16.36 -0.80 -4.43
N GLU A 70 -16.77 -0.95 -5.70
CA GLU A 70 -18.06 -1.56 -6.04
C GLU A 70 -18.17 -3.01 -5.55
N ALA A 71 -17.07 -3.79 -5.61
CA ALA A 71 -17.08 -5.18 -5.10
C ALA A 71 -17.08 -5.26 -3.58
N ALA A 72 -16.60 -4.21 -2.89
CA ALA A 72 -16.60 -4.12 -1.43
C ALA A 72 -17.97 -3.74 -0.85
N TRP A 73 -18.91 -3.28 -1.68
CA TRP A 73 -20.23 -2.84 -1.28
C TRP A 73 -21.28 -3.95 -1.42
N ASP A 74 -22.20 -4.04 -0.47
CA ASP A 74 -23.39 -4.91 -0.53
C ASP A 74 -24.58 -4.10 -1.05
N PHE A 75 -24.88 -4.23 -2.35
CA PHE A 75 -25.94 -3.48 -3.00
C PHE A 75 -27.35 -3.82 -2.52
N ASP A 76 -27.54 -5.03 -2.00
CA ASP A 76 -28.87 -5.46 -1.49
C ASP A 76 -29.15 -4.87 -0.11
N LYS A 77 -28.11 -4.82 0.74
CA LYS A 77 -28.22 -4.32 2.11
C LYS A 77 -27.87 -2.84 2.24
N HIS A 78 -27.26 -2.24 1.21
CA HIS A 78 -26.75 -0.87 1.21
C HIS A 78 -25.74 -0.58 2.34
N VAL A 79 -24.80 -1.51 2.55
CA VAL A 79 -23.73 -1.43 3.55
C VAL A 79 -22.43 -1.99 2.97
N TRP A 80 -21.31 -1.73 3.63
CA TRP A 80 -20.06 -2.41 3.35
C TRP A 80 -20.18 -3.91 3.60
N ARG A 81 -19.55 -4.73 2.78
CA ARG A 81 -19.50 -6.18 2.99
C ARG A 81 -18.80 -6.47 4.31
N GLU A 82 -19.42 -7.27 5.16
CA GLU A 82 -18.92 -7.63 6.47
C GLU A 82 -17.54 -8.31 6.39
N ASP A 83 -17.34 -9.21 5.42
CA ASP A 83 -16.07 -9.91 5.22
C ASP A 83 -14.92 -8.98 4.80
N VAL A 84 -15.22 -7.86 4.10
CA VAL A 84 -14.26 -6.80 3.76
C VAL A 84 -13.92 -5.99 5.00
N ILE A 85 -14.91 -5.59 5.80
CA ILE A 85 -14.69 -4.88 7.07
C ILE A 85 -13.87 -5.73 8.03
N GLU A 86 -14.20 -7.02 8.20
CA GLU A 86 -13.43 -7.95 9.05
C GLU A 86 -11.96 -8.05 8.61
N ALA A 87 -11.72 -8.27 7.31
CA ALA A 87 -10.37 -8.38 6.79
C ALA A 87 -9.59 -7.07 6.90
N THR A 88 -10.26 -5.92 6.73
CA THR A 88 -9.62 -4.61 6.87
C THR A 88 -9.30 -4.28 8.32
N ARG A 89 -10.19 -4.62 9.27
CA ARG A 89 -9.87 -4.51 10.71
C ARG A 89 -8.67 -5.37 11.11
N ASP A 90 -8.54 -6.55 10.50
CA ASP A 90 -7.40 -7.44 10.72
C ASP A 90 -6.10 -6.85 10.13
N LEU A 91 -6.17 -6.15 8.99
CA LEU A 91 -5.05 -5.38 8.42
C LEU A 91 -4.70 -4.16 9.30
N ALA A 92 -5.69 -3.54 9.93
CA ALA A 92 -5.59 -2.37 10.80
C ALA A 92 -4.89 -1.15 10.16
N PRO A 93 -5.32 -0.67 8.98
CA PRO A 93 -4.73 0.52 8.37
C PRO A 93 -4.93 1.73 9.29
N SER A 94 -3.94 2.60 9.39
CA SER A 94 -4.05 3.84 10.17
C SER A 94 -4.75 4.96 9.40
N MET A 95 -4.74 4.86 8.07
CA MET A 95 -5.33 5.84 7.15
C MET A 95 -5.81 5.13 5.90
N VAL A 96 -6.90 5.61 5.32
CA VAL A 96 -7.35 5.22 3.97
C VAL A 96 -7.54 6.46 3.12
N ARG A 97 -6.94 6.46 1.93
CA ARG A 97 -7.09 7.51 0.92
C ARG A 97 -8.16 7.13 -0.08
N PHE A 98 -9.12 8.01 -0.33
CA PHE A 98 -10.09 7.90 -1.42
C PHE A 98 -9.66 8.80 -2.58
N GLY A 99 -9.47 8.21 -3.75
CA GLY A 99 -9.04 8.92 -4.94
C GLY A 99 -8.04 8.12 -5.77
N GLY A 100 -7.23 8.80 -6.53
CA GLY A 100 -6.37 8.30 -7.58
C GLY A 100 -6.67 9.06 -8.88
N LEU A 101 -6.46 8.47 -10.05
CA LEU A 101 -6.84 9.11 -11.32
C LEU A 101 -8.33 9.46 -11.41
N LEU A 102 -9.17 8.72 -10.68
CA LEU A 102 -10.60 9.04 -10.57
C LEU A 102 -10.81 10.48 -10.07
N SER A 103 -9.98 10.98 -9.15
CA SER A 103 -10.16 12.32 -8.57
C SER A 103 -10.16 13.42 -9.62
N ALA A 104 -9.44 13.25 -10.75
CA ALA A 104 -9.40 14.23 -11.83
C ALA A 104 -10.76 14.53 -12.48
N TYR A 105 -11.75 13.64 -12.33
CA TYR A 105 -13.10 13.82 -12.91
C TYR A 105 -14.24 13.51 -11.92
N TYR A 106 -13.94 13.24 -10.65
CA TYR A 106 -14.94 13.00 -9.62
C TYR A 106 -15.60 14.31 -9.19
N ARG A 107 -16.93 14.33 -9.24
CA ARG A 107 -17.74 15.45 -8.76
C ARG A 107 -18.42 15.01 -7.46
N TRP A 108 -17.92 15.45 -6.33
CA TRP A 108 -18.30 14.93 -5.02
C TRP A 108 -19.79 15.04 -4.68
N ARG A 109 -20.47 16.07 -5.21
CA ARG A 109 -21.93 16.22 -5.02
C ARG A 109 -22.75 15.13 -5.67
N GLU A 110 -22.23 14.45 -6.70
CA GLU A 110 -22.92 13.30 -7.29
C GLU A 110 -22.90 12.07 -6.34
N GLY A 111 -21.99 12.04 -5.35
CA GLY A 111 -21.84 10.99 -4.35
C GLY A 111 -22.50 11.29 -2.99
N VAL A 112 -23.28 12.38 -2.86
CA VAL A 112 -23.97 12.73 -1.60
C VAL A 112 -25.48 12.74 -1.77
N GLY A 113 -26.24 12.93 -0.68
CA GLY A 113 -27.70 12.86 -0.68
C GLY A 113 -28.25 11.44 -0.72
N ALA A 114 -29.54 11.31 -1.03
CA ALA A 114 -30.21 10.01 -1.04
C ALA A 114 -29.64 9.10 -2.14
N ARG A 115 -29.13 7.92 -1.77
CA ARG A 115 -28.45 6.99 -2.69
C ARG A 115 -29.25 6.63 -3.94
N LYS A 116 -30.60 6.53 -3.83
CA LYS A 116 -31.49 6.23 -4.95
C LYS A 116 -31.49 7.31 -6.04
N ASP A 117 -31.15 8.55 -5.67
CA ASP A 117 -31.18 9.71 -6.54
C ASP A 117 -29.79 10.05 -7.11
N ARG A 118 -28.73 9.36 -6.65
CA ARG A 118 -27.36 9.57 -7.13
C ARG A 118 -27.20 9.04 -8.55
N VAL A 119 -26.63 9.87 -9.41
CA VAL A 119 -26.40 9.52 -10.83
C VAL A 119 -25.09 8.77 -10.97
N PRO A 120 -25.06 7.62 -11.68
CA PRO A 120 -23.82 6.94 -11.99
C PRO A 120 -22.86 7.84 -12.78
N MET A 121 -21.58 7.75 -12.45
CA MET A 121 -20.52 8.48 -13.10
C MET A 121 -19.75 7.56 -14.05
N GLN A 122 -19.40 8.06 -15.24
CA GLN A 122 -18.48 7.36 -16.12
C GLN A 122 -17.09 7.36 -15.49
N ASN A 123 -16.48 6.19 -15.37
CA ASN A 123 -15.06 6.09 -15.03
C ASN A 123 -14.25 6.26 -16.32
N ILE A 124 -13.75 7.47 -16.55
CA ILE A 124 -13.14 7.87 -17.82
C ILE A 124 -11.85 7.07 -18.07
N HIS A 125 -10.96 7.02 -17.07
CA HIS A 125 -9.65 6.37 -17.22
C HIS A 125 -9.75 4.84 -17.19
N TRP A 126 -10.45 4.28 -16.20
CA TRP A 126 -10.50 2.85 -15.98
C TRP A 126 -11.60 2.14 -16.78
N GLY A 127 -12.51 2.93 -17.36
CA GLY A 127 -13.66 2.47 -18.14
C GLY A 127 -14.80 1.93 -17.28
N GLY A 128 -15.99 1.87 -17.85
CA GLY A 128 -17.21 1.49 -17.13
C GLY A 128 -17.83 2.66 -16.38
N TYR A 129 -18.60 2.33 -15.34
CA TYR A 129 -19.33 3.31 -14.52
C TYR A 129 -19.15 3.00 -13.05
N GLU A 130 -19.06 4.06 -12.25
CA GLU A 130 -19.20 3.99 -10.80
C GLU A 130 -20.65 4.32 -10.45
N SER A 131 -21.26 3.53 -9.59
CA SER A 131 -22.69 3.69 -9.23
C SER A 131 -22.97 4.91 -8.37
N ASN A 132 -21.95 5.54 -7.80
CA ASN A 132 -22.04 6.55 -6.74
C ASN A 132 -22.83 6.12 -5.49
N ARG A 133 -23.06 4.80 -5.31
CA ARG A 133 -23.66 4.25 -4.07
C ARG A 133 -22.74 4.42 -2.88
N VAL A 134 -21.43 4.40 -3.13
CA VAL A 134 -20.39 4.76 -2.19
C VAL A 134 -19.92 6.16 -2.53
N GLY A 135 -20.11 7.08 -1.61
CA GLY A 135 -19.64 8.45 -1.71
C GLY A 135 -18.98 8.88 -0.40
N THR A 136 -18.94 10.17 -0.13
CA THR A 136 -18.23 10.76 1.02
C THR A 136 -18.64 10.13 2.36
N ALA A 137 -19.95 10.07 2.64
CA ALA A 137 -20.44 9.55 3.93
C ALA A 137 -20.17 8.06 4.10
N GLU A 138 -20.36 7.27 3.06
CA GLU A 138 -20.07 5.82 3.09
C GLU A 138 -18.57 5.56 3.26
N PHE A 139 -17.71 6.35 2.62
CA PHE A 139 -16.27 6.23 2.80
C PHE A 139 -15.82 6.57 4.23
N VAL A 140 -16.36 7.64 4.82
CA VAL A 140 -16.07 8.00 6.22
C VAL A 140 -16.60 6.94 7.18
N ASP A 141 -17.79 6.39 6.91
CA ASP A 141 -18.34 5.25 7.66
C ASP A 141 -17.40 4.04 7.60
N PHE A 142 -16.86 3.72 6.41
CA PHE A 142 -15.83 2.68 6.27
C PHE A 142 -14.63 2.94 7.17
N CYS A 143 -14.04 4.13 7.07
CA CYS A 143 -12.88 4.51 7.88
C CYS A 143 -13.17 4.40 9.39
N THR A 144 -14.36 4.84 9.82
CA THR A 144 -14.80 4.73 11.21
C THR A 144 -14.92 3.27 11.64
N GLN A 145 -15.52 2.41 10.82
CA GLN A 145 -15.68 0.99 11.13
C GLN A 145 -14.36 0.25 11.26
N VAL A 146 -13.33 0.65 10.50
CA VAL A 146 -12.01 -0.01 10.52
C VAL A 146 -10.98 0.70 11.41
N GLY A 147 -11.33 1.86 11.99
CA GLY A 147 -10.44 2.63 12.87
C GLY A 147 -9.32 3.36 12.12
N ALA A 148 -9.57 3.79 10.88
CA ALA A 148 -8.63 4.52 10.05
C ALA A 148 -9.01 6.00 9.91
N GLU A 149 -8.02 6.88 9.70
CA GLU A 149 -8.27 8.27 9.33
C GLU A 149 -8.58 8.41 7.84
N PRO A 150 -9.60 9.18 7.46
CA PRO A 150 -9.91 9.44 6.06
C PRO A 150 -8.96 10.47 5.45
N LEU A 151 -8.49 10.21 4.22
CA LEU A 151 -7.78 11.13 3.36
C LEU A 151 -8.55 11.22 2.03
N MET A 152 -8.92 12.43 1.62
CA MET A 152 -9.65 12.65 0.35
C MET A 152 -8.76 13.31 -0.69
N SER A 153 -8.82 12.84 -1.93
CA SER A 153 -8.21 13.52 -3.08
C SER A 153 -9.30 14.34 -3.81
N ILE A 154 -9.03 15.62 -4.03
CA ILE A 154 -9.97 16.54 -4.68
C ILE A 154 -9.81 16.54 -6.20
N ASN A 155 -10.81 17.03 -6.90
CA ASN A 155 -10.74 17.27 -8.34
C ASN A 155 -9.99 18.57 -8.64
N PHE A 156 -8.77 18.44 -9.13
CA PHE A 156 -7.86 19.54 -9.42
C PHE A 156 -8.05 20.05 -10.87
N GLU A 157 -9.24 20.56 -11.20
CA GLU A 157 -9.63 21.02 -12.55
C GLU A 157 -9.27 20.00 -13.66
N SER A 158 -9.55 18.71 -13.42
CA SER A 158 -9.17 17.60 -14.31
C SER A 158 -7.67 17.55 -14.63
N GLU A 159 -6.81 18.07 -13.73
CA GLU A 159 -5.36 18.16 -13.89
C GLU A 159 -4.91 18.87 -15.18
N GLY A 160 -5.81 19.68 -15.77
CA GLY A 160 -5.60 20.33 -17.06
C GLY A 160 -5.75 19.42 -18.27
N THR A 161 -6.11 18.15 -18.08
CA THR A 161 -6.19 17.15 -19.14
C THR A 161 -7.54 17.21 -19.85
N PRO A 162 -7.58 17.44 -21.18
CA PRO A 162 -8.82 17.45 -21.95
C PRO A 162 -9.62 16.15 -21.85
N GLU A 163 -8.93 15.00 -21.80
CA GLU A 163 -9.55 13.67 -21.67
C GLU A 163 -10.43 13.56 -20.40
N PHE A 164 -10.01 14.17 -19.30
CA PHE A 164 -10.72 14.10 -18.02
C PHE A 164 -11.75 15.21 -17.82
N SER A 165 -11.72 16.23 -18.67
CA SER A 165 -12.55 17.44 -18.50
C SER A 165 -14.01 17.24 -18.89
N THR A 166 -14.33 16.23 -19.70
CA THR A 166 -15.68 15.99 -20.20
C THR A 166 -15.93 14.48 -20.30
N ASP A 167 -17.06 14.01 -19.78
CA ASP A 167 -17.46 12.60 -19.94
C ASP A 167 -18.12 12.31 -21.29
N GLY A 168 -18.37 11.03 -21.57
CA GLY A 168 -18.99 10.58 -22.81
C GLY A 168 -20.42 11.09 -23.06
N MET A 169 -21.03 11.75 -22.06
CA MET A 169 -22.34 12.41 -22.18
C MET A 169 -22.21 13.93 -22.37
N GLY A 170 -20.99 14.46 -22.49
CA GLY A 170 -20.72 15.89 -22.67
C GLY A 170 -20.84 16.72 -21.37
N ARG A 171 -20.87 16.10 -20.19
CA ARG A 171 -20.92 16.80 -18.91
C ARG A 171 -19.52 17.30 -18.54
N ASP A 172 -19.43 18.55 -18.06
CA ASP A 172 -18.17 19.10 -17.53
C ASP A 172 -17.80 18.37 -16.23
N ARG A 173 -16.59 17.82 -16.22
CA ARG A 173 -16.04 17.06 -15.09
C ARG A 173 -14.99 17.84 -14.28
N ARG A 174 -14.65 19.06 -14.69
CA ARG A 174 -13.63 19.88 -14.01
C ARG A 174 -14.12 20.34 -12.64
N GLY A 175 -13.43 19.98 -11.58
CA GLY A 175 -13.62 20.54 -10.25
C GLY A 175 -12.96 21.91 -10.11
N THR A 176 -13.46 22.75 -9.23
CA THR A 176 -12.89 24.07 -8.97
C THR A 176 -12.38 24.19 -7.53
N ALA A 177 -11.51 25.16 -7.27
CA ALA A 177 -11.07 25.45 -5.91
C ALA A 177 -12.24 25.82 -4.97
N GLN A 178 -13.29 26.44 -5.52
CA GLN A 178 -14.51 26.73 -4.76
C GLN A 178 -15.26 25.43 -4.41
N GLU A 179 -15.39 24.50 -5.36
CA GLU A 179 -16.03 23.19 -5.13
C GLU A 179 -15.25 22.37 -4.09
N ALA A 180 -13.91 22.40 -4.12
CA ALA A 180 -13.08 21.74 -3.12
C ALA A 180 -13.30 22.34 -1.72
N ALA A 181 -13.34 23.66 -1.59
CA ALA A 181 -13.64 24.35 -0.33
C ALA A 181 -15.06 24.02 0.19
N GLU A 182 -16.05 23.94 -0.70
CA GLU A 182 -17.41 23.53 -0.34
C GLU A 182 -17.47 22.08 0.11
N TRP A 183 -16.61 21.20 -0.42
CA TRP A 183 -16.52 19.81 0.06
C TRP A 183 -15.91 19.74 1.47
N VAL A 184 -14.87 20.53 1.76
CA VAL A 184 -14.33 20.70 3.11
C VAL A 184 -15.40 21.21 4.07
N ASP A 185 -16.12 22.28 3.70
CA ASP A 185 -17.21 22.83 4.51
C ASP A 185 -18.33 21.80 4.75
N TYR A 186 -18.75 21.08 3.71
CA TYR A 186 -19.73 20.00 3.83
C TYR A 186 -19.30 18.95 4.85
N CYS A 187 -18.01 18.54 4.83
CA CYS A 187 -17.51 17.50 5.72
C CYS A 187 -17.27 17.99 7.15
N ASN A 188 -16.68 19.16 7.32
CA ASN A 188 -16.08 19.57 8.59
C ASN A 188 -16.85 20.65 9.33
N ASN A 189 -17.61 21.52 8.64
CA ASN A 189 -18.38 22.58 9.29
C ASN A 189 -19.54 21.98 10.12
N PRO A 190 -19.58 22.18 11.46
CA PRO A 190 -20.65 21.65 12.30
C PRO A 190 -22.04 22.18 11.89
N ASP A 191 -22.11 23.35 11.25
CA ASP A 191 -23.36 24.01 10.87
C ASP A 191 -23.74 23.88 9.40
N ASN A 192 -23.02 23.05 8.62
CA ASN A 192 -23.33 22.84 7.21
C ASN A 192 -24.77 22.36 7.00
N ALA A 193 -25.60 23.19 6.36
CA ALA A 193 -27.02 22.92 6.16
C ALA A 193 -27.28 21.81 5.13
N GLU A 194 -26.44 21.72 4.07
CA GLU A 194 -26.56 20.69 3.04
C GLU A 194 -26.38 19.30 3.66
N ARG A 195 -25.31 19.08 4.41
CA ARG A 195 -25.04 17.82 5.11
C ARG A 195 -26.19 17.43 6.06
N LYS A 196 -26.65 18.39 6.89
CA LYS A 196 -27.75 18.18 7.84
C LYS A 196 -29.04 17.80 7.11
N SER A 197 -29.32 18.39 5.95
CA SER A 197 -30.51 18.07 5.15
C SER A 197 -30.52 16.61 4.64
N TYR A 198 -29.33 15.98 4.56
CA TYR A 198 -29.18 14.57 4.20
C TYR A 198 -29.17 13.62 5.41
N GLY A 199 -29.43 14.14 6.62
CA GLY A 199 -29.53 13.36 7.85
C GLY A 199 -28.21 13.14 8.59
N PHE A 200 -27.16 13.86 8.24
CA PHE A 200 -25.87 13.83 8.94
C PHE A 200 -25.71 15.06 9.83
N ASP A 201 -26.22 15.01 11.06
CA ASP A 201 -26.18 16.14 11.99
C ASP A 201 -24.74 16.49 12.41
N GLN A 202 -23.90 15.47 12.61
CA GLN A 202 -22.51 15.66 13.01
C GLN A 202 -21.57 15.80 11.81
N PRO A 203 -20.48 16.61 11.94
CA PRO A 203 -19.46 16.68 10.90
C PRO A 203 -18.78 15.32 10.67
N LEU A 204 -18.39 15.08 9.43
CA LEU A 204 -17.69 13.86 9.02
C LEU A 204 -16.22 13.85 9.46
N ARG A 205 -15.65 15.04 9.71
CA ARG A 205 -14.28 15.24 10.25
C ARG A 205 -13.19 14.59 9.42
N ILE A 206 -12.98 15.10 8.21
CA ILE A 206 -11.90 14.67 7.33
C ILE A 206 -10.70 15.61 7.53
N PRO A 207 -9.61 15.13 8.14
CA PRO A 207 -8.47 16.00 8.47
C PRO A 207 -7.47 16.13 7.32
N PHE A 208 -7.38 15.17 6.38
CA PHE A 208 -6.37 15.14 5.32
C PHE A 208 -6.99 15.29 3.94
N TRP A 209 -6.43 16.19 3.13
CA TRP A 209 -6.90 16.50 1.79
C TRP A 209 -5.72 16.56 0.82
N GLN A 210 -5.77 15.79 -0.25
CA GLN A 210 -4.76 15.83 -1.29
C GLN A 210 -5.24 16.68 -2.46
N ILE A 211 -4.44 17.69 -2.81
CA ILE A 211 -4.58 18.49 -4.03
C ILE A 211 -3.69 17.86 -5.07
N ASP A 212 -4.24 17.63 -6.26
CA ASP A 212 -3.53 17.06 -7.41
C ASP A 212 -3.24 15.55 -7.28
N ASN A 213 -3.22 14.89 -8.43
CA ASN A 213 -2.86 13.48 -8.57
C ASN A 213 -2.09 13.27 -9.87
N GLU A 214 -0.77 13.10 -9.79
CA GLU A 214 0.10 12.72 -10.92
C GLU A 214 0.24 13.76 -12.05
N THR A 215 -0.01 15.04 -11.83
CA THR A 215 0.06 16.07 -12.88
C THR A 215 1.44 16.11 -13.57
N SER A 216 2.53 15.89 -12.85
CA SER A 216 3.88 15.85 -13.45
C SER A 216 4.17 14.62 -14.31
N TYR A 217 3.27 13.62 -14.35
CA TYR A 217 3.53 12.35 -15.03
C TYR A 217 3.14 12.31 -16.50
N ALA A 218 2.44 13.33 -17.01
CA ALA A 218 2.03 13.42 -18.40
C ALA A 218 2.17 14.84 -18.94
N ASP A 219 2.61 14.96 -20.20
CA ASP A 219 2.90 16.25 -20.86
C ASP A 219 1.63 17.01 -21.27
N ASP A 220 0.47 16.37 -21.28
CA ASP A 220 -0.84 16.95 -21.61
C ASP A 220 -1.57 17.56 -20.41
N ARG A 221 -0.92 17.56 -19.24
CA ARG A 221 -1.44 18.09 -17.97
C ARG A 221 -0.89 19.49 -17.69
N PHE A 222 -1.26 20.07 -16.55
CA PHE A 222 -0.71 21.36 -16.14
C PHE A 222 0.82 21.34 -16.10
N ASP A 223 1.43 22.41 -16.57
CA ASP A 223 2.84 22.69 -16.31
C ASP A 223 3.04 23.11 -14.84
N ILE A 224 4.28 23.13 -14.40
CA ILE A 224 4.61 23.44 -12.99
C ILE A 224 4.14 24.84 -12.59
N ASP A 225 4.19 25.84 -13.48
CA ASP A 225 3.75 27.21 -13.16
C ASP A 225 2.24 27.26 -12.89
N THR A 226 1.48 26.56 -13.71
CA THR A 226 0.03 26.44 -13.54
C THR A 226 -0.31 25.62 -12.31
N ALA A 227 0.37 24.49 -12.09
CA ALA A 227 0.15 23.64 -10.92
C ALA A 227 0.41 24.39 -9.61
N VAL A 228 1.53 25.12 -9.49
CA VAL A 228 1.86 25.94 -8.30
C VAL A 228 0.77 26.97 -8.03
N ARG A 229 0.42 27.78 -9.02
CA ARG A 229 -0.61 28.82 -8.87
C ARG A 229 -1.96 28.26 -8.43
N LYS A 230 -2.37 27.14 -9.04
CA LYS A 230 -3.64 26.49 -8.69
C LYS A 230 -3.58 25.78 -7.34
N THR A 231 -2.49 25.13 -6.99
CA THR A 231 -2.32 24.53 -5.66
C THR A 231 -2.47 25.58 -4.57
N THR A 232 -1.84 26.75 -4.73
CA THR A 232 -2.03 27.90 -3.82
C THR A 232 -3.50 28.31 -3.73
N GLU A 233 -4.18 28.51 -4.88
CA GLU A 233 -5.60 28.90 -4.91
C GLU A 233 -6.49 27.89 -4.19
N PHE A 234 -6.31 26.59 -4.47
CA PHE A 234 -7.09 25.54 -3.85
C PHE A 234 -6.86 25.48 -2.35
N SER A 235 -5.60 25.44 -1.92
CA SER A 235 -5.22 25.38 -0.51
C SER A 235 -5.79 26.56 0.29
N GLU A 236 -5.65 27.81 -0.22
CA GLU A 236 -6.20 28.98 0.45
C GLU A 236 -7.71 28.93 0.62
N LYS A 237 -8.46 28.47 -0.41
CA LYS A 237 -9.91 28.36 -0.31
C LYS A 237 -10.34 27.25 0.64
N MET A 238 -9.65 26.10 0.60
CA MET A 238 -9.93 24.97 1.50
C MET A 238 -9.63 25.33 2.95
N HIS A 239 -8.50 25.99 3.25
CA HIS A 239 -8.16 26.47 4.59
C HIS A 239 -9.10 27.56 5.11
N ARG A 240 -9.70 28.39 4.22
CA ARG A 240 -10.75 29.33 4.64
C ARG A 240 -12.03 28.62 5.09
N ALA A 241 -12.33 27.44 4.50
CA ALA A 241 -13.46 26.62 4.93
C ALA A 241 -13.18 25.89 6.26
N ASP A 242 -11.95 25.38 6.44
CA ASP A 242 -11.49 24.79 7.69
C ASP A 242 -9.97 24.96 7.83
N PRO A 243 -9.50 25.85 8.72
CA PRO A 243 -8.06 26.09 8.91
C PRO A 243 -7.31 24.94 9.59
N SER A 244 -7.99 23.92 10.09
CA SER A 244 -7.38 22.79 10.82
C SER A 244 -6.97 21.63 9.91
N ILE A 245 -7.38 21.62 8.64
CA ILE A 245 -7.08 20.54 7.71
C ILE A 245 -5.59 20.50 7.35
N LYS A 246 -5.15 19.33 6.91
CA LYS A 246 -3.81 19.09 6.40
C LYS A 246 -3.85 18.92 4.88
N ILE A 247 -3.08 19.75 4.20
CA ILE A 247 -3.00 19.76 2.74
C ILE A 247 -1.77 19.00 2.26
N ILE A 248 -2.01 18.06 1.35
CA ILE A 248 -0.98 17.29 0.66
C ILE A 248 -0.94 17.76 -0.80
N GLY A 249 0.16 18.40 -1.21
CA GLY A 249 0.37 18.82 -2.60
C GLY A 249 1.16 17.77 -3.39
N TRP A 250 1.08 17.85 -4.72
CA TRP A 250 1.82 16.92 -5.59
C TRP A 250 3.25 17.37 -5.85
N GLY A 251 4.21 16.45 -5.70
CA GLY A 251 5.62 16.68 -5.96
C GLY A 251 6.31 15.54 -6.70
N GLY A 252 5.54 14.60 -7.25
CA GLY A 252 6.09 13.41 -7.89
C GLY A 252 7.09 13.73 -9.01
N ILE A 253 8.22 13.05 -9.01
CA ILE A 253 9.23 13.15 -10.06
C ILE A 253 8.64 12.58 -11.35
N GLN A 254 8.78 13.31 -12.45
CA GLN A 254 8.29 12.93 -13.77
C GLN A 254 8.69 11.48 -14.14
N ARG A 255 7.72 10.73 -14.64
CA ARG A 255 7.87 9.29 -14.91
C ARG A 255 8.54 8.98 -16.24
N TRP A 256 8.29 9.81 -17.26
CA TRP A 256 8.70 9.58 -18.65
C TRP A 256 9.35 10.83 -19.21
N GLY A 257 10.53 10.65 -19.82
CA GLY A 257 11.17 11.71 -20.55
C GLY A 257 11.54 12.92 -19.71
N GLU A 258 12.25 12.70 -18.61
CA GLU A 258 12.76 13.79 -17.79
C GLU A 258 13.37 14.85 -18.71
N LYS A 259 12.69 15.97 -18.86
CA LYS A 259 13.36 17.18 -19.29
C LYS A 259 14.43 17.42 -18.24
N LYS A 260 15.71 17.26 -18.60
CA LYS A 260 16.83 17.50 -17.70
C LYS A 260 16.58 18.80 -16.93
N GLY A 261 16.49 18.71 -15.60
CA GLY A 261 16.36 19.85 -14.72
C GLY A 261 14.95 20.12 -14.16
N THR A 262 13.97 19.23 -14.31
CA THR A 262 12.66 19.41 -13.70
C THR A 262 12.65 18.82 -12.29
N PHE A 263 12.74 19.67 -11.28
CA PHE A 263 12.64 19.33 -9.86
C PHE A 263 11.25 19.69 -9.36
N TRP A 264 10.22 18.93 -9.76
CA TRP A 264 8.82 19.28 -9.50
C TRP A 264 8.51 19.51 -8.02
N ALA A 265 8.97 18.63 -7.13
CA ALA A 265 8.75 18.80 -5.70
C ALA A 265 9.45 20.07 -5.18
N LYS A 266 10.72 20.28 -5.56
CA LYS A 266 11.46 21.47 -5.18
C LYS A 266 10.76 22.75 -5.64
N ASP A 267 10.38 22.82 -6.92
CA ASP A 267 9.72 24.00 -7.49
C ASP A 267 8.36 24.27 -6.81
N MET A 268 7.61 23.21 -6.50
CA MET A 268 6.34 23.31 -5.76
C MET A 268 6.57 23.84 -4.34
N ILE A 269 7.55 23.32 -3.62
CA ILE A 269 7.85 23.73 -2.23
C ILE A 269 8.37 25.16 -2.18
N GLU A 270 9.29 25.53 -3.05
CA GLU A 270 9.84 26.90 -3.08
C GLU A 270 8.78 27.98 -3.34
N ARG A 271 7.69 27.64 -4.02
CA ARG A 271 6.70 28.59 -4.51
C ARG A 271 5.34 28.49 -3.85
N ALA A 272 5.00 27.33 -3.29
CA ALA A 272 3.73 27.06 -2.63
C ALA A 272 3.87 26.30 -1.30
N GLY A 273 5.08 26.07 -0.80
CA GLY A 273 5.32 25.24 0.38
C GLY A 273 4.64 25.73 1.66
N GLU A 274 4.43 27.04 1.80
CA GLU A 274 3.68 27.62 2.94
C GLU A 274 2.19 27.23 2.97
N HIS A 275 1.68 26.72 1.85
CA HIS A 275 0.30 26.24 1.70
C HIS A 275 0.16 24.73 1.84
N LEU A 276 1.26 23.99 2.14
CA LEU A 276 1.31 22.54 2.17
C LEU A 276 1.81 22.02 3.51
N ASP A 277 1.21 20.93 3.99
CA ASP A 277 1.72 20.16 5.14
C ASP A 277 2.58 18.97 4.69
N TYR A 278 2.33 18.44 3.48
CA TYR A 278 3.04 17.30 2.90
C TYR A 278 3.20 17.46 1.39
N VAL A 279 4.21 16.76 0.85
CA VAL A 279 4.38 16.61 -0.60
C VAL A 279 4.21 15.14 -0.99
N ALA A 280 3.24 14.89 -1.88
CA ALA A 280 2.95 13.55 -2.38
C ALA A 280 3.83 13.15 -3.56
N PHE A 281 4.12 11.86 -3.65
CA PHE A 281 4.67 11.21 -4.83
C PHE A 281 4.15 9.77 -4.93
N HIS A 282 4.27 9.18 -6.12
CA HIS A 282 3.90 7.79 -6.37
C HIS A 282 5.09 6.99 -6.89
N HIS A 283 5.07 5.69 -6.68
CA HIS A 283 5.99 4.78 -7.32
C HIS A 283 5.38 3.41 -7.58
N MET A 284 4.82 3.23 -8.77
CA MET A 284 4.49 1.91 -9.31
C MET A 284 5.75 1.35 -9.96
N PHE A 285 6.41 0.40 -9.28
CA PHE A 285 7.74 -0.03 -9.68
C PHE A 285 7.74 -1.30 -10.55
N ASN A 286 8.53 -1.25 -11.59
CA ASN A 286 8.83 -2.38 -12.47
C ASN A 286 10.33 -2.35 -12.80
N PRO A 287 11.19 -2.83 -11.89
CA PRO A 287 12.64 -2.68 -12.00
C PRO A 287 13.24 -3.41 -13.21
N TYR A 288 12.52 -4.37 -13.76
CA TYR A 288 12.99 -5.25 -14.84
C TYR A 288 12.15 -5.11 -16.12
N ARG A 289 11.58 -3.93 -16.35
CA ARG A 289 10.66 -3.67 -17.47
C ARG A 289 11.22 -4.06 -18.84
N ASN A 290 12.53 -3.89 -19.04
CA ASN A 290 13.20 -4.13 -20.31
C ASN A 290 13.81 -5.55 -20.41
N ASP A 291 13.63 -6.40 -19.42
CA ASP A 291 14.07 -7.80 -19.49
C ASP A 291 12.95 -8.63 -20.14
N GLU A 292 13.19 -9.06 -21.38
CA GLU A 292 12.25 -9.93 -22.14
C GLU A 292 12.01 -11.28 -21.43
N ASN A 293 12.96 -11.72 -20.62
CA ASN A 293 12.89 -12.95 -19.83
C ASN A 293 12.55 -12.69 -18.35
N ASN A 294 11.90 -11.57 -18.05
CA ASN A 294 11.54 -11.22 -16.69
C ASN A 294 10.68 -12.33 -16.04
N PRO A 295 11.19 -12.97 -14.96
CA PRO A 295 10.47 -14.06 -14.32
C PRO A 295 9.22 -13.61 -13.57
N LEU A 296 9.03 -12.29 -13.34
CA LEU A 296 7.86 -11.76 -12.65
C LEU A 296 6.64 -11.62 -13.57
N LEU A 297 6.78 -11.84 -14.89
CA LEU A 297 5.67 -11.68 -15.84
C LEU A 297 4.83 -12.95 -15.96
N GLY A 298 3.51 -12.78 -15.86
CA GLY A 298 2.54 -13.87 -16.00
C GLY A 298 2.86 -15.03 -15.03
N ILE A 299 3.01 -16.24 -15.57
CA ILE A 299 3.32 -17.45 -14.81
C ILE A 299 4.81 -17.86 -14.82
N ASN A 300 5.70 -17.02 -15.36
CA ASN A 300 7.12 -17.34 -15.52
C ASN A 300 7.81 -17.62 -14.17
N TYR A 301 7.34 -16.99 -13.10
CA TYR A 301 7.86 -17.19 -11.73
C TYR A 301 7.85 -18.65 -11.27
N ARG A 302 6.94 -19.48 -11.80
CA ARG A 302 6.87 -20.91 -11.49
C ARG A 302 7.95 -21.73 -12.23
N GLN A 303 8.52 -21.18 -13.31
CA GLN A 303 9.53 -21.88 -14.11
C GLN A 303 10.93 -21.72 -13.52
N ASP A 304 11.24 -20.54 -12.96
CA ASP A 304 12.52 -20.26 -12.32
C ASP A 304 12.32 -19.52 -10.98
N PRO A 305 11.95 -20.25 -9.92
CA PRO A 305 11.70 -19.66 -8.61
C PRO A 305 12.95 -19.01 -7.98
N ALA A 306 14.14 -19.51 -8.28
CA ALA A 306 15.37 -18.96 -7.73
C ALA A 306 15.67 -17.56 -8.31
N ARG A 307 15.54 -17.40 -9.63
CA ARG A 307 15.68 -16.11 -10.30
C ARG A 307 14.56 -15.14 -9.90
N THR A 308 13.33 -15.65 -9.76
CA THR A 308 12.20 -14.88 -9.25
C THR A 308 12.50 -14.30 -7.87
N TRP A 309 13.03 -15.11 -6.96
CA TRP A 309 13.46 -14.66 -5.64
C TRP A 309 14.50 -13.55 -5.71
N GLU A 310 15.54 -13.73 -6.52
CA GLU A 310 16.59 -12.72 -6.71
C GLU A 310 16.02 -11.39 -7.20
N TYR A 311 15.13 -11.42 -8.21
CA TYR A 311 14.48 -10.24 -8.76
C TYR A 311 13.62 -9.51 -7.71
N LEU A 312 12.84 -10.26 -6.93
CA LEU A 312 12.02 -9.71 -5.85
C LEU A 312 12.88 -9.09 -4.75
N MET A 313 13.96 -9.77 -4.34
CA MET A 313 14.83 -9.22 -3.28
C MET A 313 15.56 -7.94 -3.72
N ASN A 314 15.91 -7.80 -4.99
CA ASN A 314 16.58 -6.61 -5.52
C ASN A 314 15.64 -5.42 -5.77
N THR A 315 14.33 -5.61 -5.75
CA THR A 315 13.35 -4.54 -6.01
C THR A 315 13.40 -3.44 -4.95
N CYS A 316 13.71 -3.77 -3.70
CA CYS A 316 13.83 -2.78 -2.63
C CYS A 316 14.82 -1.66 -2.99
N GLN A 317 16.00 -1.99 -3.49
CA GLN A 317 17.03 -1.02 -3.89
C GLN A 317 16.58 -0.15 -5.08
N PHE A 318 15.76 -0.71 -5.98
CA PHE A 318 15.19 0.05 -7.08
C PHE A 318 14.17 1.08 -6.56
N HIS A 319 13.33 0.70 -5.61
CA HIS A 319 12.37 1.61 -5.00
C HIS A 319 13.07 2.68 -4.13
N GLU A 320 14.08 2.28 -3.37
CA GLU A 320 14.87 3.18 -2.52
C GLU A 320 15.46 4.36 -3.30
N LYS A 321 15.97 4.13 -4.51
CA LYS A 321 16.48 5.21 -5.38
C LYS A 321 15.44 6.30 -5.65
N LYS A 322 14.16 5.93 -5.77
CA LYS A 322 13.06 6.89 -5.97
C LYS A 322 12.78 7.67 -4.68
N VAL A 323 12.78 6.99 -3.53
CA VAL A 323 12.60 7.64 -2.23
C VAL A 323 13.72 8.62 -1.94
N VAL A 324 14.99 8.21 -2.18
CA VAL A 324 16.16 9.08 -2.03
C VAL A 324 16.07 10.29 -2.96
N ALA A 325 15.72 10.11 -4.22
CA ALA A 325 15.59 11.23 -5.16
C ALA A 325 14.48 12.23 -4.77
N MET A 326 13.40 11.75 -4.13
CA MET A 326 12.39 12.63 -3.54
C MET A 326 12.95 13.34 -2.30
N ARG A 327 13.63 12.58 -1.43
CA ARG A 327 14.26 13.13 -0.22
C ARG A 327 15.21 14.28 -0.54
N GLU A 328 16.07 14.14 -1.55
CA GLU A 328 17.00 15.19 -1.99
C GLU A 328 16.29 16.52 -2.34
N GLN A 329 15.05 16.47 -2.81
CA GLN A 329 14.27 17.67 -3.13
C GLN A 329 13.60 18.30 -1.91
N VAL A 330 13.15 17.51 -0.94
CA VAL A 330 12.33 17.99 0.20
C VAL A 330 13.13 18.25 1.46
N GLU A 331 14.25 17.56 1.66
CA GLU A 331 15.07 17.64 2.88
C GLU A 331 15.56 19.08 3.22
N PRO A 332 15.97 19.92 2.24
CA PRO A 332 16.36 21.31 2.54
C PRO A 332 15.24 22.15 3.17
N TYR A 333 13.99 21.77 2.95
CA TYR A 333 12.80 22.50 3.43
C TYR A 333 12.14 21.81 4.61
N GLN A 334 12.57 20.60 4.96
CA GLN A 334 11.98 19.77 6.03
C GLN A 334 10.47 19.54 5.88
N LEU A 335 9.94 19.60 4.63
CA LEU A 335 8.55 19.30 4.35
C LEU A 335 8.35 17.79 4.24
N PRO A 336 7.42 17.20 5.03
CA PRO A 336 7.22 15.74 5.02
C PRO A 336 6.76 15.20 3.66
N MET A 337 7.21 13.97 3.34
CA MET A 337 6.81 13.22 2.16
C MET A 337 5.60 12.34 2.44
N ALA A 338 4.73 12.20 1.42
CA ALA A 338 3.61 11.28 1.40
C ALA A 338 3.68 10.39 0.15
N LEU A 339 3.98 9.11 0.31
CA LEU A 339 3.93 8.10 -0.75
C LEU A 339 2.50 7.56 -0.82
N THR A 340 1.63 8.26 -1.56
CA THR A 340 0.19 8.02 -1.54
C THR A 340 -0.28 6.91 -2.46
N GLU A 341 0.57 6.46 -3.41
CA GLU A 341 0.39 5.22 -4.18
C GLU A 341 1.73 4.51 -4.38
N CYS A 342 1.77 3.21 -4.10
CA CYS A 342 2.97 2.41 -4.26
C CYS A 342 2.62 0.93 -4.36
N HIS A 343 3.07 0.28 -5.43
CA HIS A 343 2.98 -1.16 -5.62
C HIS A 343 3.85 -1.63 -6.79
N TYR A 344 3.98 -2.95 -6.96
CA TYR A 344 4.51 -3.50 -8.21
C TYR A 344 3.57 -3.18 -9.37
N THR A 345 4.14 -2.90 -10.55
CA THR A 345 3.38 -2.77 -11.78
C THR A 345 4.05 -3.55 -12.92
N PHE A 346 3.28 -4.35 -13.63
CA PHE A 346 3.76 -5.11 -14.78
C PHE A 346 2.96 -4.74 -16.03
N SER A 347 3.54 -5.00 -17.20
CA SER A 347 2.87 -4.72 -18.48
C SER A 347 1.55 -5.50 -18.59
N GLY A 348 0.54 -4.85 -19.17
CA GLY A 348 -0.74 -5.49 -19.47
C GLY A 348 -1.82 -5.36 -18.42
N ARG A 349 -1.60 -4.63 -17.32
CA ARG A 349 -2.59 -4.46 -16.21
C ARG A 349 -3.22 -5.79 -15.81
N ASN A 350 -2.40 -6.84 -15.77
CA ASN A 350 -2.81 -8.21 -15.57
C ASN A 350 -2.78 -8.61 -14.11
N ARG A 351 -3.20 -9.82 -13.90
CA ARG A 351 -3.38 -10.45 -12.61
C ARG A 351 -2.16 -10.39 -11.71
N ASN A 352 -0.93 -10.37 -12.30
CA ASN A 352 0.33 -10.35 -11.54
C ASN A 352 0.39 -11.49 -10.50
N GLU A 353 0.16 -12.71 -10.96
CA GLU A 353 0.01 -13.90 -10.10
C GLU A 353 1.17 -14.08 -9.13
N VAL A 354 2.38 -13.66 -9.49
CA VAL A 354 3.54 -13.70 -8.60
C VAL A 354 3.29 -12.95 -7.28
N MET A 355 2.42 -11.93 -7.27
CA MET A 355 2.09 -11.15 -6.07
C MET A 355 1.34 -11.97 -5.01
N SER A 356 0.77 -13.11 -5.38
CA SER A 356 0.15 -14.04 -4.42
C SER A 356 1.18 -14.90 -3.67
N THR A 357 2.44 -14.94 -4.11
CA THR A 357 3.49 -15.77 -3.51
C THR A 357 4.01 -15.19 -2.19
N TRP A 358 4.46 -16.05 -1.27
CA TRP A 358 5.12 -15.58 -0.05
C TRP A 358 6.42 -14.83 -0.35
N ALA A 359 7.12 -15.16 -1.42
CA ALA A 359 8.31 -14.44 -1.86
C ALA A 359 8.08 -12.94 -2.02
N THR A 360 6.91 -12.54 -2.52
CA THR A 360 6.55 -11.11 -2.60
C THR A 360 6.28 -10.49 -1.24
N GLY A 361 5.72 -11.23 -0.30
CA GLY A 361 5.59 -10.78 1.09
C GLY A 361 6.96 -10.43 1.70
N VAL A 362 7.96 -11.28 1.50
CA VAL A 362 9.33 -11.02 1.96
C VAL A 362 9.93 -9.79 1.27
N SER A 363 9.70 -9.63 -0.03
CA SER A 363 10.13 -8.44 -0.78
C SER A 363 9.50 -7.16 -0.24
N TYR A 364 8.20 -7.15 0.00
CA TYR A 364 7.49 -6.01 0.57
C TYR A 364 7.92 -5.69 2.01
N ALA A 365 8.30 -6.70 2.80
CA ALA A 365 8.84 -6.47 4.13
C ALA A 365 10.17 -5.68 4.10
N ARG A 366 11.04 -5.94 3.12
CA ARG A 366 12.26 -5.14 2.90
C ARG A 366 11.93 -3.69 2.55
N ILE A 367 10.90 -3.49 1.72
CA ILE A 367 10.45 -2.14 1.35
C ILE A 367 9.87 -1.43 2.58
N ALA A 368 9.09 -2.12 3.41
CA ALA A 368 8.57 -1.56 4.66
C ALA A 368 9.70 -1.14 5.62
N ASN A 369 10.73 -1.98 5.78
CA ASN A 369 11.93 -1.62 6.56
C ASN A 369 12.61 -0.35 6.02
N MET A 370 12.71 -0.22 4.70
CA MET A 370 13.28 0.96 4.06
C MET A 370 12.39 2.21 4.27
N HIS A 371 11.07 2.07 4.24
CA HIS A 371 10.16 3.16 4.58
C HIS A 371 10.35 3.62 6.04
N GLU A 372 10.46 2.69 7.00
CA GLU A 372 10.72 3.03 8.41
C GLU A 372 12.07 3.74 8.60
N ARG A 373 13.14 3.31 7.90
CA ARG A 373 14.45 3.97 7.94
C ARG A 373 14.42 5.40 7.37
N ASN A 374 13.47 5.73 6.51
CA ASN A 374 13.24 7.07 5.97
C ASN A 374 12.11 7.83 6.69
N GLY A 375 11.63 7.32 7.81
CA GLY A 375 10.46 7.82 8.55
C GLY A 375 10.67 9.19 9.22
N ASP A 376 11.87 9.73 9.20
CA ASP A 376 12.14 11.12 9.59
C ASP A 376 11.41 12.12 8.66
N LEU A 377 11.40 11.87 7.34
CA LEU A 377 10.70 12.68 6.34
C LEU A 377 9.51 11.96 5.71
N LEU A 378 9.56 10.64 5.51
CA LEU A 378 8.45 9.86 4.97
C LEU A 378 7.41 9.62 6.07
N LYS A 379 6.32 10.39 6.06
CA LYS A 379 5.29 10.33 7.11
C LYS A 379 4.02 9.59 6.72
N ILE A 380 3.73 9.49 5.44
CA ILE A 380 2.59 8.74 4.91
C ILE A 380 3.13 7.81 3.82
N ALA A 381 2.80 6.51 3.89
CA ALA A 381 3.21 5.56 2.86
C ALA A 381 2.24 4.38 2.76
N THR A 382 2.16 3.81 1.55
CA THR A 382 1.49 2.55 1.26
C THR A 382 2.45 1.58 0.57
N LEU A 383 2.04 0.31 0.47
CA LEU A 383 2.78 -0.74 -0.24
C LEU A 383 1.91 -1.46 -1.28
N ALA A 384 0.61 -1.17 -1.33
CA ALA A 384 -0.34 -1.88 -2.16
C ALA A 384 -1.53 -0.99 -2.50
N ASP A 385 -2.20 -1.28 -3.61
CA ASP A 385 -3.58 -0.89 -3.81
C ASP A 385 -4.45 -1.55 -2.74
N PHE A 386 -5.55 -0.92 -2.32
CA PHE A 386 -6.26 -1.40 -1.15
C PHE A 386 -7.00 -2.72 -1.42
N CYS A 387 -7.95 -2.71 -2.35
CA CYS A 387 -8.79 -3.87 -2.56
C CYS A 387 -9.28 -4.01 -4.00
N GLY A 388 -9.51 -5.25 -4.42
CA GLY A 388 -10.04 -5.53 -5.73
C GLY A 388 -10.38 -7.00 -5.95
N THR A 389 -10.78 -7.30 -7.17
CA THR A 389 -11.26 -8.63 -7.56
C THR A 389 -10.32 -9.37 -8.49
N ARG A 390 -9.34 -8.67 -9.06
CA ARG A 390 -8.48 -9.19 -10.13
C ARG A 390 -7.00 -8.93 -9.92
N TRP A 391 -6.64 -7.72 -9.52
CA TRP A 391 -5.25 -7.31 -9.39
C TRP A 391 -4.62 -7.83 -8.10
N GLN A 392 -3.66 -8.73 -8.22
CA GLN A 392 -2.96 -9.25 -7.05
C GLN A 392 -1.99 -8.24 -6.42
N VAL A 393 -1.88 -7.02 -6.94
CA VAL A 393 -1.19 -5.89 -6.28
C VAL A 393 -2.00 -5.31 -5.12
N ASN A 394 -3.28 -5.69 -5.01
CA ASN A 394 -4.14 -5.30 -3.91
C ASN A 394 -3.66 -5.91 -2.58
N ALA A 395 -3.86 -5.16 -1.49
CA ALA A 395 -3.69 -5.66 -0.14
C ALA A 395 -4.77 -6.70 0.22
N LEU A 396 -5.99 -6.49 -0.30
CA LEU A 396 -7.17 -7.30 0.00
C LEU A 396 -7.82 -7.78 -1.30
N MET A 397 -7.97 -9.10 -1.44
CA MET A 397 -8.72 -9.68 -2.55
C MET A 397 -10.16 -9.98 -2.15
N ILE A 398 -11.09 -9.62 -3.04
CA ILE A 398 -12.53 -9.77 -2.86
C ILE A 398 -13.05 -10.81 -3.87
N PRO A 399 -13.33 -12.06 -3.44
CA PRO A 399 -13.89 -13.07 -4.33
C PRO A 399 -15.28 -12.69 -4.86
N ILE A 400 -15.46 -12.83 -6.17
CA ILE A 400 -16.75 -12.65 -6.86
C ILE A 400 -17.00 -13.83 -7.81
N PRO A 401 -18.20 -14.44 -7.79
CA PRO A 401 -19.29 -14.21 -6.83
C PRO A 401 -18.90 -14.57 -5.39
N ARG A 402 -19.68 -14.11 -4.41
CA ARG A 402 -19.42 -14.37 -2.97
C ARG A 402 -19.33 -15.86 -2.61
N SER A 403 -19.93 -16.73 -3.42
CA SER A 403 -19.85 -18.20 -3.24
C SER A 403 -18.42 -18.75 -3.39
N TYR A 404 -17.49 -17.98 -3.96
CA TYR A 404 -16.07 -18.37 -4.08
C TYR A 404 -15.25 -18.15 -2.81
N GLY A 405 -15.82 -17.48 -1.81
CA GLY A 405 -15.18 -17.30 -0.52
C GLY A 405 -15.32 -15.90 0.06
N LYS A 406 -14.70 -15.71 1.22
CA LYS A 406 -14.61 -14.42 1.91
C LYS A 406 -13.39 -13.62 1.41
N ALA A 407 -13.46 -12.29 1.58
CA ALA A 407 -12.32 -11.42 1.38
C ALA A 407 -11.09 -11.86 2.22
N PHE A 408 -9.90 -11.74 1.65
CA PHE A 408 -8.67 -12.23 2.28
C PHE A 408 -7.47 -11.31 2.02
N LEU A 409 -6.53 -11.32 2.97
CA LEU A 409 -5.31 -10.52 2.91
C LEU A 409 -4.25 -11.21 2.04
N MET A 410 -3.68 -10.45 1.11
CA MET A 410 -2.54 -10.85 0.29
C MET A 410 -1.23 -10.80 1.10
N PRO A 411 -0.14 -11.42 0.61
CA PRO A 411 1.14 -11.44 1.34
C PRO A 411 1.62 -10.06 1.79
N VAL A 412 1.49 -9.02 0.96
CA VAL A 412 1.83 -7.63 1.32
C VAL A 412 1.03 -7.14 2.55
N ALA A 413 -0.26 -7.41 2.57
CA ALA A 413 -1.13 -7.00 3.69
C ALA A 413 -0.81 -7.75 4.98
N LYS A 414 -0.42 -9.03 4.88
CA LYS A 414 0.02 -9.80 6.05
C LYS A 414 1.29 -9.23 6.67
N VAL A 415 2.21 -8.73 5.85
CA VAL A 415 3.40 -8.00 6.30
C VAL A 415 3.00 -6.68 6.97
N MET A 416 2.17 -5.87 6.32
CA MET A 416 1.70 -4.60 6.87
C MET A 416 0.99 -4.80 8.22
N LYS A 417 0.14 -5.83 8.33
CA LYS A 417 -0.50 -6.22 9.59
C LYS A 417 0.51 -6.54 10.70
N LEU A 418 1.55 -7.33 10.39
CA LEU A 418 2.59 -7.67 11.37
C LEU A 418 3.30 -6.41 11.87
N TYR A 419 3.72 -5.56 10.94
CA TYR A 419 4.44 -4.32 11.22
C TYR A 419 3.56 -3.34 12.00
N ARG A 420 2.33 -3.12 11.55
CA ARG A 420 1.38 -2.25 12.24
C ARG A 420 1.12 -2.66 13.70
N LYS A 421 1.11 -3.97 13.95
CA LYS A 421 0.86 -4.51 15.29
C LYS A 421 2.06 -4.42 16.24
N TYR A 422 3.26 -4.52 15.69
CA TYR A 422 4.51 -4.64 16.46
C TYR A 422 5.50 -3.57 16.03
N SER A 423 5.12 -2.31 16.11
CA SER A 423 5.96 -1.15 15.82
C SER A 423 5.94 -0.18 16.99
N GLY A 424 7.09 0.43 17.27
CA GLY A 424 7.21 1.51 18.23
C GLY A 424 6.88 2.87 17.61
N THR A 425 6.78 3.88 18.45
CA THR A 425 6.46 5.26 18.05
C THR A 425 7.68 6.08 17.66
N ASN A 426 8.89 5.58 17.94
CA ASN A 426 10.14 6.27 17.62
C ASN A 426 11.13 5.29 17.00
N TYR A 427 11.82 5.74 15.95
CA TYR A 427 12.86 4.96 15.29
C TYR A 427 14.11 4.87 16.16
N CYS A 428 14.76 3.69 16.15
CA CYS A 428 16.03 3.41 16.79
C CYS A 428 17.04 2.87 15.76
N GLU A 429 18.29 3.27 15.87
CA GLU A 429 19.35 2.81 14.96
C GLU A 429 19.73 1.34 15.22
N THR A 430 19.94 0.61 14.14
CA THR A 430 20.60 -0.70 14.17
C THR A 430 22.05 -0.53 13.76
N THR A 431 22.95 -0.55 14.74
CA THR A 431 24.39 -0.25 14.53
C THR A 431 25.17 -1.40 13.90
N GLN A 432 24.60 -2.61 13.95
CA GLN A 432 25.16 -3.80 13.32
C GLN A 432 24.04 -4.75 12.89
N THR A 433 24.16 -5.33 11.69
CA THR A 433 23.23 -6.33 11.16
C THR A 433 23.96 -7.38 10.35
N PRO A 434 23.62 -8.68 10.46
CA PRO A 434 24.15 -9.72 9.58
C PRO A 434 23.77 -9.48 8.12
N THR A 435 24.67 -9.83 7.18
CA THR A 435 24.54 -9.55 5.74
C THR A 435 23.22 -10.03 5.11
N TYR A 436 22.65 -11.13 5.62
CA TYR A 436 21.44 -11.75 5.06
C TYR A 436 20.15 -11.33 5.79
N LEU A 437 20.24 -10.44 6.76
CA LEU A 437 19.09 -9.90 7.47
C LEU A 437 18.91 -8.42 7.12
N ASP A 438 17.72 -8.07 6.64
CA ASP A 438 17.29 -6.67 6.50
C ASP A 438 16.56 -6.30 7.80
N VAL A 439 17.04 -5.27 8.51
CA VAL A 439 16.61 -4.97 9.88
C VAL A 439 16.29 -3.49 10.03
N THR A 440 15.24 -3.20 10.79
CA THR A 440 14.92 -1.87 11.29
C THR A 440 14.41 -1.99 12.73
N ALA A 441 14.56 -0.95 13.53
CA ALA A 441 14.12 -0.97 14.92
C ALA A 441 13.35 0.30 15.29
N SER A 442 12.43 0.14 16.25
CA SER A 442 11.66 1.23 16.83
C SER A 442 11.41 0.99 18.32
N ARG A 443 11.01 2.02 19.04
CA ARG A 443 10.81 1.96 20.48
C ARG A 443 9.57 2.70 20.93
N THR A 444 8.88 2.17 21.92
CA THR A 444 7.89 2.86 22.75
C THR A 444 8.18 2.53 24.21
N GLU A 445 8.44 3.55 25.00
CA GLU A 445 8.79 3.41 26.43
C GLU A 445 9.96 2.42 26.65
N ASP A 446 9.73 1.32 27.38
CA ASP A 446 10.70 0.26 27.71
C ASP A 446 10.71 -0.90 26.69
N THR A 447 9.92 -0.80 25.63
CA THR A 447 9.77 -1.86 24.63
C THR A 447 10.38 -1.44 23.29
N ILE A 448 11.31 -2.26 22.80
CA ILE A 448 11.91 -2.12 21.47
C ILE A 448 11.28 -3.16 20.55
N PHE A 449 10.88 -2.73 19.38
CA PHE A 449 10.40 -3.57 18.29
C PHE A 449 11.45 -3.61 17.18
N VAL A 450 11.77 -4.81 16.71
CA VAL A 450 12.75 -5.00 15.64
C VAL A 450 12.11 -5.79 14.52
N HIS A 451 12.00 -5.19 13.34
CA HIS A 451 11.55 -5.91 12.15
C HIS A 451 12.75 -6.56 11.47
N VAL A 452 12.67 -7.85 11.28
CA VAL A 452 13.76 -8.65 10.71
C VAL A 452 13.26 -9.46 9.53
N VAL A 453 13.87 -9.27 8.37
CA VAL A 453 13.60 -10.02 7.14
C VAL A 453 14.79 -10.88 6.80
N ASN A 454 14.61 -12.22 6.82
CA ASN A 454 15.62 -13.13 6.31
C ASN A 454 15.52 -13.21 4.79
N THR A 455 16.51 -12.65 4.10
CA THR A 455 16.58 -12.59 2.63
C THR A 455 17.13 -13.86 1.99
N GLN A 456 17.47 -14.89 2.79
CA GLN A 456 17.87 -16.20 2.28
C GLN A 456 16.65 -17.03 1.93
N ARG A 457 16.54 -17.45 0.66
CA ARG A 457 15.42 -18.23 0.16
C ARG A 457 15.27 -19.60 0.87
N ALA A 458 16.38 -20.28 1.15
CA ALA A 458 16.39 -21.66 1.62
C ALA A 458 17.19 -21.90 2.92
N SER A 459 17.83 -20.87 3.47
CA SER A 459 18.71 -21.03 4.62
C SER A 459 18.24 -20.21 5.82
N PRO A 460 18.11 -20.82 7.01
CA PRO A 460 17.89 -20.07 8.23
C PRO A 460 19.15 -19.28 8.61
N VAL A 461 18.97 -18.17 9.34
CA VAL A 461 20.07 -17.34 9.84
C VAL A 461 20.01 -17.33 11.37
N LYS A 462 21.04 -17.89 12.01
CA LYS A 462 21.23 -17.83 13.45
C LYS A 462 22.02 -16.57 13.80
N THR A 463 21.50 -15.78 14.73
CA THR A 463 22.13 -14.54 15.18
C THR A 463 21.80 -14.25 16.65
N ARG A 464 22.39 -13.20 17.19
CA ARG A 464 22.13 -12.72 18.53
C ARG A 464 21.54 -11.29 18.47
N LEU A 465 20.45 -11.06 19.17
CA LEU A 465 19.88 -9.74 19.37
C LEU A 465 20.43 -9.14 20.67
N SER A 466 20.88 -7.89 20.61
CA SER A 466 21.36 -7.16 21.78
C SER A 466 20.98 -5.69 21.73
N VAL A 467 20.77 -5.10 22.88
CA VAL A 467 20.46 -3.67 23.03
C VAL A 467 21.64 -3.02 23.76
N LYS A 468 22.22 -2.01 23.15
CA LYS A 468 23.39 -1.31 23.66
C LYS A 468 23.10 -0.66 25.01
N GLY A 469 23.89 -1.00 26.01
CA GLY A 469 23.82 -0.37 27.33
C GLY A 469 22.56 -0.70 28.16
N ALA A 470 21.68 -1.60 27.70
CA ALA A 470 20.44 -1.94 28.38
C ALA A 470 20.44 -3.38 28.87
N ASN A 471 19.72 -3.63 29.97
CA ASN A 471 19.45 -4.97 30.46
C ASN A 471 18.16 -5.51 29.81
N VAL A 472 18.28 -6.59 29.05
CA VAL A 472 17.14 -7.23 28.40
C VAL A 472 16.43 -8.14 29.38
N THR A 473 15.14 -7.89 29.62
CA THR A 473 14.32 -8.63 30.57
C THR A 473 13.44 -9.70 29.91
N SER A 474 13.01 -9.48 28.67
CA SER A 474 12.29 -10.50 27.87
C SER A 474 12.43 -10.25 26.37
N ILE A 475 12.35 -11.33 25.58
CA ILE A 475 12.33 -11.27 24.11
C ILE A 475 11.24 -12.20 23.62
N LYS A 476 10.41 -11.68 22.67
CA LYS A 476 9.43 -12.46 21.93
C LYS A 476 9.63 -12.26 20.43
N VAL A 477 9.55 -13.34 19.67
CA VAL A 477 9.60 -13.30 18.22
C VAL A 477 8.24 -13.67 17.65
N HIS A 478 7.69 -12.78 16.83
CA HIS A 478 6.45 -12.95 16.07
C HIS A 478 6.84 -13.17 14.60
N GLN A 479 6.81 -14.41 14.14
CA GLN A 479 7.37 -14.77 12.82
C GLN A 479 6.31 -15.34 11.90
N MET A 480 6.38 -14.94 10.63
CA MET A 480 5.75 -15.60 9.50
C MET A 480 6.83 -16.19 8.61
N ALA A 481 6.70 -17.47 8.26
CA ALA A 481 7.59 -18.17 7.35
C ALA A 481 6.85 -19.35 6.71
N THR A 482 7.01 -19.50 5.42
CA THR A 482 6.53 -20.66 4.65
C THR A 482 7.40 -20.83 3.40
N ASP A 483 7.08 -21.80 2.56
CA ASP A 483 7.69 -21.94 1.23
C ASP A 483 7.53 -20.62 0.44
N PRO A 484 8.63 -20.04 -0.12
CA PRO A 484 8.56 -18.83 -0.91
C PRO A 484 7.57 -18.88 -2.08
N GLU A 485 7.37 -20.06 -2.68
CA GLU A 485 6.45 -20.29 -3.80
C GLU A 485 5.00 -20.53 -3.36
N PHE A 486 4.74 -20.60 -2.06
CA PHE A 486 3.37 -20.73 -1.58
C PHE A 486 2.51 -19.53 -2.02
N GLU A 487 1.39 -19.82 -2.68
CA GLU A 487 0.47 -18.80 -3.20
C GLU A 487 -0.74 -18.63 -2.26
N VAL A 488 -0.98 -17.39 -1.84
CA VAL A 488 -2.18 -17.00 -1.09
C VAL A 488 -3.30 -16.72 -2.09
N ILE A 489 -4.25 -17.63 -2.21
CA ILE A 489 -5.37 -17.56 -3.18
C ILE A 489 -6.75 -17.59 -2.51
N ALA A 490 -6.79 -17.74 -1.21
CA ALA A 490 -8.02 -17.81 -0.42
C ALA A 490 -7.72 -17.48 1.05
N ARG A 491 -8.78 -17.25 1.83
CA ARG A 491 -8.67 -16.99 3.27
C ARG A 491 -8.18 -18.20 4.06
N GLU A 492 -8.61 -19.40 3.67
CA GLU A 492 -8.28 -20.63 4.37
C GLU A 492 -7.86 -21.73 3.38
N PRO A 493 -6.91 -22.58 3.72
CA PRO A 493 -6.07 -22.52 4.91
C PRO A 493 -5.08 -21.37 4.87
N ASP A 494 -4.81 -20.74 6.02
CA ASP A 494 -3.83 -19.66 6.13
C ASP A 494 -2.51 -20.16 6.77
N PRO A 495 -1.50 -20.51 5.98
CA PRO A 495 -0.20 -20.96 6.49
C PRO A 495 0.67 -19.82 7.03
N LEU A 496 0.30 -18.57 6.70
CA LEU A 496 1.03 -17.36 7.08
C LEU A 496 0.55 -16.78 8.42
N LYS A 497 0.06 -17.63 9.31
CA LYS A 497 -0.27 -17.21 10.69
C LYS A 497 1.00 -16.79 11.42
N ILE A 498 0.91 -15.69 12.15
CA ILE A 498 1.98 -15.23 13.02
C ILE A 498 2.20 -16.28 14.12
N GLN A 499 3.39 -16.84 14.18
CA GLN A 499 3.83 -17.73 15.25
C GLN A 499 4.63 -16.92 16.27
N THR A 500 4.19 -16.93 17.52
CA THR A 500 4.88 -16.24 18.61
C THR A 500 5.67 -17.23 19.43
N LYS A 501 6.95 -16.91 19.69
CA LYS A 501 7.83 -17.70 20.55
C LYS A 501 8.62 -16.80 21.48
N GLU A 502 8.81 -17.25 22.70
CA GLU A 502 9.74 -16.65 23.63
C GLU A 502 11.18 -17.07 23.29
N VAL A 503 12.09 -16.14 23.47
CA VAL A 503 13.52 -16.31 23.17
C VAL A 503 14.30 -16.13 24.47
N PRO A 504 15.38 -16.90 24.70
CA PRO A 504 16.27 -16.66 25.82
C PRO A 504 16.78 -15.22 25.86
N THR A 505 16.96 -14.66 27.05
CA THR A 505 17.42 -13.27 27.24
C THR A 505 18.85 -13.03 26.77
N ASP A 506 19.61 -14.09 26.47
CA ASP A 506 20.90 -13.97 25.78
C ASP A 506 20.76 -13.51 24.33
N GLY A 507 19.51 -13.43 23.81
CA GLY A 507 19.15 -12.93 22.51
C GLY A 507 19.42 -13.89 21.35
N THR A 508 19.87 -15.12 21.61
CA THR A 508 20.17 -16.08 20.52
C THR A 508 18.90 -16.60 19.87
N TRP A 509 18.75 -16.36 18.57
CA TRP A 509 17.61 -16.81 17.78
C TRP A 509 18.02 -17.28 16.38
N THR A 510 17.19 -18.13 15.78
CA THR A 510 17.34 -18.58 14.40
C THR A 510 16.12 -18.14 13.59
N PHE A 511 16.31 -17.15 12.73
CA PHE A 511 15.29 -16.71 11.78
C PHE A 511 15.16 -17.73 10.65
N SER A 512 13.97 -18.26 10.44
CA SER A 512 13.71 -19.25 9.38
C SER A 512 14.07 -18.68 7.99
N ALA A 513 14.34 -19.56 7.03
CA ALA A 513 14.47 -19.14 5.63
C ALA A 513 13.22 -18.38 5.17
N ALA A 514 13.38 -17.41 4.29
CA ALA A 514 12.30 -16.63 3.72
C ALA A 514 11.29 -16.13 4.79
N SER A 515 11.77 -15.64 5.92
CA SER A 515 10.91 -15.22 7.02
C SER A 515 10.81 -13.70 7.16
N VAL A 516 9.67 -13.26 7.67
CA VAL A 516 9.42 -11.91 8.14
C VAL A 516 9.05 -11.99 9.62
N SER A 517 9.76 -11.25 10.45
CA SER A 517 9.61 -11.31 11.90
C SER A 517 9.52 -9.91 12.50
N ALA A 518 8.68 -9.77 13.51
CA ALA A 518 8.75 -8.68 14.47
C ALA A 518 9.26 -9.24 15.80
N VAL A 519 10.28 -8.62 16.37
CA VAL A 519 10.84 -9.00 17.67
C VAL A 519 10.46 -7.93 18.69
N GLU A 520 9.83 -8.33 19.77
CA GLU A 520 9.51 -7.48 20.93
C GLU A 520 10.58 -7.73 22.01
N ILE A 521 11.33 -6.70 22.37
CA ILE A 521 12.39 -6.74 23.40
C ILE A 521 12.01 -5.77 24.51
N ARG A 522 11.89 -6.26 25.73
CA ARG A 522 11.72 -5.41 26.91
C ARG A 522 13.07 -5.18 27.57
N ILE A 523 13.33 -3.92 27.91
CA ILE A 523 14.52 -3.48 28.62
C ILE A 523 14.13 -2.99 30.01
N GLY A 524 15.01 -3.24 30.99
CA GLY A 524 14.81 -2.85 32.40
C GLY A 524 15.71 -1.73 32.83
#